data_a3d3460126404849ad4a188cb8259e69
#
_entry.id   a3d3460126404849ad4a188cb8259e69
#
_cell.length_a   1.000
_cell.length_b   1.000
_cell.length_c   1.000
_cell.angle_alpha   90.00
_cell.angle_beta   90.00
_cell.angle_gamma   90.00
#
_symmetry.space_group_name_H-M   'P 1'
#
loop_
_entity.id
_entity.type
_entity.pdbx_description
1 polymer ?
#
loop_
_entity_poly.entity_id
_entity_poly.type
_entity_poly.pdbx_seq_one_letter_code
_entity_poly.pdbx_strand_id
1 'polypeptide(L)'
;VASSRGYIKTLLGRKRRFNMWEPRDSWGERAYSLSEAHSHYPKQELKRAYTHTAMNALIQGSSADITKSAMIKIYEAGLLDEIDLKLTVHDELDFSIPWNKQKCFEESLQIMKTCVDLKVPLTVDVEKGDSWGTIK
;
A
#
# COMPACT_ATOMS: atom_id res chain seq x y z
N VAL A 1 16.00 -12.45 1.05
CA VAL A 1 14.72 -12.65 1.78
C VAL A 1 13.61 -13.08 0.82
N ALA A 2 13.27 -12.29 -0.22
CA ALA A 2 12.20 -12.67 -1.17
C ALA A 2 12.52 -13.98 -1.90
N SER A 3 13.75 -14.13 -2.38
CA SER A 3 14.20 -15.34 -3.11
C SER A 3 14.22 -16.58 -2.23
N SER A 4 14.71 -16.47 -1.00
CA SER A 4 14.84 -17.62 -0.08
C SER A 4 13.54 -17.97 0.62
N ARG A 5 12.87 -16.98 1.24
CA ARG A 5 11.63 -17.21 2.00
C ARG A 5 10.39 -17.27 1.14
N GLY A 6 10.44 -16.74 -0.09
CA GLY A 6 9.30 -16.67 -1.00
C GLY A 6 8.26 -15.62 -0.65
N TYR A 7 8.53 -14.73 0.27
CA TYR A 7 7.66 -13.60 0.60
C TYR A 7 8.44 -12.46 1.25
N ILE A 8 7.84 -11.27 1.21
CA ILE A 8 8.19 -10.12 2.03
C ILE A 8 6.99 -9.74 2.92
N LYS A 9 7.23 -8.99 3.97
CA LYS A 9 6.20 -8.39 4.82
C LYS A 9 6.28 -6.87 4.73
N THR A 10 5.13 -6.23 4.56
CA THR A 10 4.98 -4.77 4.66
C THR A 10 5.10 -4.31 6.11
N LEU A 11 5.03 -2.99 6.33
CA LEU A 11 5.14 -2.37 7.65
C LEU A 11 4.15 -2.96 8.67
N LEU A 12 2.89 -3.15 8.29
CA LEU A 12 1.86 -3.72 9.15
C LEU A 12 1.72 -5.26 9.02
N GLY A 13 2.73 -5.92 8.42
CA GLY A 13 2.83 -7.38 8.42
C GLY A 13 2.11 -8.09 7.28
N ARG A 14 1.48 -7.36 6.35
CA ARG A 14 0.87 -7.95 5.17
C ARG A 14 1.92 -8.61 4.30
N LYS A 15 1.63 -9.84 3.83
CA LYS A 15 2.58 -10.63 3.04
C LYS A 15 2.35 -10.46 1.54
N ARG A 16 3.40 -10.12 0.80
CA ARG A 16 3.50 -10.31 -0.64
C ARG A 16 4.27 -11.60 -0.91
N ARG A 17 3.63 -12.57 -1.58
CA ARG A 17 4.23 -13.87 -1.92
C ARG A 17 4.78 -13.86 -3.34
N PHE A 18 5.85 -14.62 -3.55
CA PHE A 18 6.51 -14.87 -4.84
C PHE A 18 6.44 -16.38 -5.10
N ASN A 19 5.30 -16.84 -5.58
CA ASN A 19 4.97 -18.27 -5.76
C ASN A 19 5.14 -18.75 -7.21
N MET A 20 5.56 -17.85 -8.11
CA MET A 20 5.84 -18.19 -9.50
C MET A 20 7.33 -18.50 -9.67
N TRP A 21 7.65 -19.36 -10.61
CA TRP A 21 8.99 -19.86 -10.87
C TRP A 21 9.35 -19.73 -12.35
N GLU A 22 10.60 -19.44 -12.62
CA GLU A 22 11.19 -19.25 -13.94
C GLU A 22 12.59 -19.88 -13.99
N PRO A 23 13.12 -20.20 -15.17
CA PRO A 23 14.50 -20.67 -15.29
C PRO A 23 15.50 -19.64 -14.76
N ARG A 24 16.57 -20.12 -14.10
CA ARG A 24 17.57 -19.26 -13.49
C ARG A 24 18.35 -18.44 -14.53
N ASP A 25 18.73 -19.08 -15.62
CA ASP A 25 19.69 -18.54 -16.59
C ASP A 25 19.04 -17.99 -17.86
N SER A 26 17.70 -17.88 -17.90
CA SER A 26 16.99 -17.31 -19.04
C SER A 26 16.28 -16.01 -18.69
N TRP A 27 16.19 -15.10 -19.68
CA TRP A 27 15.50 -13.83 -19.56
C TRP A 27 14.22 -13.83 -20.38
N GLY A 28 13.13 -13.33 -19.76
CA GLY A 28 11.85 -13.14 -20.49
C GLY A 28 11.00 -14.41 -20.61
N GLU A 29 11.41 -15.52 -20.01
CA GLU A 29 10.61 -16.73 -19.95
C GLU A 29 9.37 -16.53 -19.07
N ARG A 30 8.31 -17.22 -19.43
CA ARG A 30 7.05 -17.16 -18.68
C ARG A 30 7.21 -17.86 -17.33
N ALA A 31 6.79 -17.20 -16.26
CA ALA A 31 6.77 -17.77 -14.94
C ALA A 31 5.50 -18.60 -14.69
N TYR A 32 5.65 -19.74 -14.02
CA TYR A 32 4.61 -20.71 -13.72
C TYR A 32 4.56 -21.05 -12.23
N SER A 33 3.53 -21.76 -11.78
CA SER A 33 3.55 -22.42 -10.47
C SER A 33 4.67 -23.45 -10.43
N LEU A 34 5.12 -23.84 -9.25
CA LEU A 34 6.28 -24.75 -9.13
C LEU A 34 6.08 -26.08 -9.90
N SER A 35 4.90 -26.68 -9.81
CA SER A 35 4.56 -27.93 -10.50
C SER A 35 4.57 -27.77 -12.02
N GLU A 36 3.96 -26.72 -12.53
CA GLU A 36 3.95 -26.41 -13.95
C GLU A 36 5.34 -26.04 -14.46
N ALA A 37 6.13 -25.28 -13.69
CA ALA A 37 7.49 -24.90 -14.05
C ALA A 37 8.40 -26.13 -14.23
N HIS A 38 8.28 -27.15 -13.39
CA HIS A 38 8.98 -28.41 -13.59
C HIS A 38 8.57 -29.16 -14.87
N SER A 39 7.32 -29.06 -15.26
CA SER A 39 6.83 -29.67 -16.50
C SER A 39 7.29 -28.90 -17.74
N HIS A 40 7.29 -27.57 -17.70
CA HIS A 40 7.74 -26.73 -18.81
C HIS A 40 9.26 -26.66 -18.94
N TYR A 41 10.00 -26.75 -17.82
CA TYR A 41 11.45 -26.59 -17.75
C TYR A 41 12.12 -27.78 -17.05
N PRO A 42 11.98 -29.03 -17.56
CA PRO A 42 12.35 -30.24 -16.84
C PRO A 42 13.84 -30.42 -16.59
N LYS A 43 14.70 -29.66 -17.29
CA LYS A 43 16.17 -29.77 -17.19
C LYS A 43 16.84 -28.48 -16.71
N GLN A 44 16.05 -27.47 -16.33
CA GLN A 44 16.57 -26.16 -15.97
C GLN A 44 16.49 -25.95 -14.46
N GLU A 45 17.50 -25.28 -13.91
CA GLU A 45 17.44 -24.80 -12.54
C GLU A 45 16.42 -23.66 -12.43
N LEU A 46 15.51 -23.77 -11.47
CA LEU A 46 14.43 -22.81 -11.28
C LEU A 46 14.75 -21.80 -10.16
N LYS A 47 14.38 -20.56 -10.39
CA LYS A 47 14.39 -19.48 -9.38
C LYS A 47 12.98 -18.91 -9.22
N ARG A 48 12.72 -18.25 -8.09
CA ARG A 48 11.47 -17.51 -7.90
C ARG A 48 11.43 -16.30 -8.82
N ALA A 49 10.35 -16.19 -9.56
CA ALA A 49 10.09 -15.07 -10.47
C ALA A 49 9.75 -13.79 -9.70
N TYR A 50 9.93 -12.66 -10.36
CA TYR A 50 9.54 -11.31 -9.90
C TYR A 50 10.18 -10.84 -8.59
N THR A 51 11.21 -11.51 -8.08
CA THR A 51 11.86 -11.14 -6.81
C THR A 51 12.58 -9.80 -6.88
N HIS A 52 12.92 -9.31 -8.07
CA HIS A 52 13.45 -7.97 -8.32
C HIS A 52 12.46 -6.86 -7.94
N THR A 53 11.15 -7.14 -7.97
CA THR A 53 10.11 -6.17 -7.57
C THR A 53 9.89 -6.11 -6.05
N ALA A 54 10.61 -6.92 -5.27
CA ALA A 54 10.37 -7.08 -3.83
C ALA A 54 10.53 -5.77 -3.05
N MET A 55 11.55 -4.96 -3.37
CA MET A 55 11.77 -3.68 -2.71
C MET A 55 10.61 -2.71 -3.00
N ASN A 56 10.21 -2.61 -4.26
CA ASN A 56 9.11 -1.76 -4.67
C ASN A 56 7.79 -2.18 -4.01
N ALA A 57 7.50 -3.49 -4.00
CA ALA A 57 6.33 -4.05 -3.33
C ALA A 57 6.35 -3.84 -1.81
N LEU A 58 7.54 -3.82 -1.17
CA LEU A 58 7.70 -3.50 0.23
C LEU A 58 7.33 -2.03 0.50
N ILE A 59 7.92 -1.10 -0.24
CA ILE A 59 7.74 0.34 -0.03
C ILE A 59 6.29 0.74 -0.34
N GLN A 60 5.80 0.46 -1.53
CA GLN A 60 4.42 0.81 -1.94
C GLN A 60 3.37 0.10 -1.09
N GLY A 61 3.63 -1.17 -0.74
CA GLY A 61 2.74 -1.91 0.14
C GLY A 61 2.68 -1.34 1.56
N SER A 62 3.80 -0.83 2.08
CA SER A 62 3.83 -0.19 3.40
C SER A 62 3.16 1.18 3.37
N SER A 63 3.33 1.97 2.30
CA SER A 63 2.59 3.22 2.09
C SER A 63 1.07 2.97 2.09
N ALA A 64 0.61 1.99 1.31
CA ALA A 64 -0.80 1.62 1.27
C ALA A 64 -1.33 1.12 2.64
N ASP A 65 -0.49 0.50 3.47
CA ASP A 65 -0.87 0.09 4.81
C ASP A 65 -1.09 1.31 5.72
N ILE A 66 -0.28 2.37 5.60
CA ILE A 66 -0.42 3.62 6.35
C ILE A 66 -1.75 4.30 6.00
N THR A 67 -2.03 4.51 4.72
CA THR A 67 -3.27 5.13 4.24
C THR A 67 -4.50 4.36 4.74
N LYS A 68 -4.49 3.03 4.64
CA LYS A 68 -5.58 2.19 5.13
C LYS A 68 -5.75 2.26 6.65
N SER A 69 -4.64 2.31 7.40
CA SER A 69 -4.67 2.48 8.85
C SER A 69 -5.30 3.82 9.23
N ALA A 70 -4.96 4.89 8.51
CA ALA A 70 -5.56 6.21 8.71
C ALA A 70 -7.08 6.15 8.48
N MET A 71 -7.54 5.59 7.34
CA MET A 71 -8.97 5.46 7.02
C MET A 71 -9.73 4.69 8.10
N ILE A 72 -9.18 3.56 8.57
CA ILE A 72 -9.81 2.75 9.62
C ILE A 72 -9.94 3.55 10.91
N LYS A 73 -8.89 4.24 11.34
CA LYS A 73 -8.91 5.02 12.58
C LYS A 73 -9.83 6.24 12.51
N ILE A 74 -9.95 6.90 11.35
CA ILE A 74 -10.92 7.98 11.11
C ILE A 74 -12.35 7.43 11.22
N TYR A 75 -12.61 6.25 10.65
CA TYR A 75 -13.91 5.57 10.78
C TYR A 75 -14.21 5.19 12.24
N GLU A 76 -13.27 4.54 12.93
CA GLU A 76 -13.43 4.13 14.33
C GLU A 76 -13.63 5.31 15.29
N ALA A 77 -13.10 6.49 14.95
CA ALA A 77 -13.34 7.73 15.69
C ALA A 77 -14.71 8.36 15.41
N GLY A 78 -15.54 7.78 14.52
CA GLY A 78 -16.85 8.29 14.15
C GLY A 78 -16.82 9.56 13.30
N LEU A 79 -15.66 9.95 12.78
CA LEU A 79 -15.51 11.20 12.05
C LEU A 79 -16.14 11.14 10.65
N LEU A 80 -16.31 9.94 10.07
CA LEU A 80 -16.94 9.78 8.75
C LEU A 80 -18.47 10.04 8.78
N ASP A 81 -19.09 10.12 9.94
CA ASP A 81 -20.48 10.57 10.10
C ASP A 81 -20.62 12.10 9.99
N GLU A 82 -19.51 12.82 10.17
CA GLU A 82 -19.43 14.28 10.22
C GLU A 82 -18.80 14.90 8.97
N ILE A 83 -17.88 14.16 8.34
CA ILE A 83 -17.18 14.55 7.11
C ILE A 83 -17.20 13.38 6.14
N ASP A 84 -17.40 13.69 4.86
CA ASP A 84 -17.47 12.66 3.83
C ASP A 84 -16.10 12.35 3.24
N LEU A 85 -15.58 11.14 3.41
CA LEU A 85 -14.46 10.62 2.63
C LEU A 85 -14.98 10.22 1.23
N LYS A 86 -14.62 10.97 0.21
CA LYS A 86 -15.15 10.78 -1.16
C LYS A 86 -14.28 9.88 -2.00
N LEU A 87 -12.96 10.01 -1.89
CA LEU A 87 -12.02 9.36 -2.80
C LEU A 87 -10.69 9.09 -2.09
N THR A 88 -10.00 8.05 -2.51
CA THR A 88 -8.61 7.79 -2.16
C THR A 88 -7.80 7.60 -3.44
N VAL A 89 -6.73 8.36 -3.59
CA VAL A 89 -5.82 8.30 -4.74
C VAL A 89 -4.40 8.08 -4.21
N HIS A 90 -3.85 6.89 -4.40
CA HIS A 90 -2.54 6.48 -3.85
C HIS A 90 -2.45 6.67 -2.34
N ASP A 91 -1.84 7.75 -1.88
CA ASP A 91 -1.60 8.16 -0.50
C ASP A 91 -2.43 9.38 -0.08
N GLU A 92 -3.30 9.86 -0.96
CA GLU A 92 -4.23 10.98 -0.72
C GLU A 92 -5.59 10.47 -0.23
N LEU A 93 -6.23 11.27 0.62
CA LEU A 93 -7.59 11.12 1.06
C LEU A 93 -8.36 12.41 0.79
N ASP A 94 -9.35 12.34 -0.09
CA ASP A 94 -10.18 13.48 -0.46
C ASP A 94 -11.48 13.50 0.36
N PHE A 95 -11.71 14.59 1.05
CA PHE A 95 -12.87 14.78 1.89
C PHE A 95 -13.76 15.93 1.38
N SER A 96 -15.06 15.76 1.51
CA SER A 96 -16.02 16.85 1.47
C SER A 96 -16.38 17.23 2.91
N ILE A 97 -16.11 18.49 3.29
CA ILE A 97 -16.19 18.93 4.67
C ILE A 97 -17.18 20.10 4.78
N PRO A 98 -18.26 19.95 5.55
CA PRO A 98 -19.13 21.07 5.88
C PRO A 98 -18.35 22.19 6.61
N TRP A 99 -18.66 23.45 6.32
CA TRP A 99 -17.97 24.61 6.88
C TRP A 99 -17.94 24.63 8.42
N ASN A 100 -18.96 24.09 9.06
CA ASN A 100 -19.09 24.00 10.52
C ASN A 100 -18.36 22.78 11.13
N LYS A 101 -17.73 21.92 10.33
CA LYS A 101 -17.07 20.68 10.76
C LYS A 101 -15.54 20.71 10.64
N GLN A 102 -14.93 21.90 10.66
CA GLN A 102 -13.48 22.04 10.53
C GLN A 102 -12.70 21.32 11.64
N LYS A 103 -13.25 21.21 12.86
CA LYS A 103 -12.63 20.46 13.96
C LYS A 103 -12.51 18.97 13.64
N CYS A 104 -13.55 18.36 13.05
CA CYS A 104 -13.53 16.95 12.65
C CYS A 104 -12.44 16.69 11.60
N PHE A 105 -12.23 17.65 10.70
CA PHE A 105 -11.14 17.59 9.74
C PHE A 105 -9.76 17.67 10.40
N GLU A 106 -9.56 18.59 11.34
CA GLU A 106 -8.30 18.72 12.09
C GLU A 106 -7.99 17.44 12.89
N GLU A 107 -9.00 16.81 13.50
CA GLU A 107 -8.86 15.51 14.17
C GLU A 107 -8.46 14.42 13.18
N SER A 108 -9.06 14.40 11.98
CA SER A 108 -8.71 13.45 10.92
C SER A 108 -7.26 13.62 10.47
N LEU A 109 -6.77 14.86 10.33
CA LEU A 109 -5.37 15.15 10.03
C LEU A 109 -4.44 14.66 11.13
N GLN A 110 -4.83 14.83 12.40
CA GLN A 110 -4.04 14.34 13.52
C GLN A 110 -3.98 12.81 13.53
N ILE A 111 -5.09 12.14 13.23
CA ILE A 111 -5.13 10.69 13.07
C ILE A 111 -4.21 10.24 11.94
N MET A 112 -4.23 10.89 10.78
CA MET A 112 -3.35 10.57 9.66
C MET A 112 -1.87 10.66 10.04
N LYS A 113 -1.47 11.69 10.81
CA LYS A 113 -0.09 11.88 11.28
C LYS A 113 0.36 10.85 12.30
N THR A 114 -0.57 10.23 13.04
CA THR A 114 -0.29 9.33 14.17
C THR A 114 -0.83 7.92 14.00
N CYS A 115 -1.36 7.59 12.80
CA CYS A 115 -2.02 6.30 12.56
C CYS A 115 -1.07 5.09 12.66
N VAL A 116 0.22 5.30 12.48
CA VAL A 116 1.25 4.27 12.59
C VAL A 116 2.44 4.84 13.39
N ASP A 117 2.98 4.04 14.30
CA ASP A 117 4.20 4.40 15.02
C ASP A 117 5.42 4.22 14.11
N LEU A 118 6.05 5.33 13.75
CA LEU A 118 7.23 5.39 12.90
C LEU A 118 8.37 6.07 13.63
N LYS A 119 9.60 5.68 13.31
CA LYS A 119 10.83 6.33 13.85
C LYS A 119 11.02 7.76 13.33
N VAL A 120 10.34 8.12 12.26
CA VAL A 120 10.32 9.46 11.66
C VAL A 120 8.89 10.01 11.68
N PRO A 121 8.69 11.31 11.85
CA PRO A 121 7.35 11.89 11.84
C PRO A 121 6.71 11.72 10.46
N LEU A 122 5.42 11.40 10.45
CA LEU A 122 4.61 11.40 9.25
C LEU A 122 4.05 12.83 9.06
N THR A 123 4.38 13.46 7.95
CA THR A 123 3.82 14.77 7.56
C THR A 123 2.63 14.56 6.64
N VAL A 124 1.65 15.44 6.73
CA VAL A 124 0.47 15.46 5.85
C VAL A 124 0.33 16.86 5.31
N ASP A 125 0.44 16.99 4.01
CA ASP A 125 0.14 18.22 3.28
C ASP A 125 -1.37 18.34 3.07
N VAL A 126 -1.88 19.57 3.08
CA VAL A 126 -3.29 19.84 2.98
C VAL A 126 -3.54 20.88 1.90
N GLU A 127 -4.36 20.52 0.95
CA GLU A 127 -4.88 21.41 -0.08
C GLU A 127 -6.40 21.58 0.10
N LYS A 128 -6.92 22.76 -0.17
CA LYS A 128 -8.35 23.07 -0.02
C LYS A 128 -8.86 23.82 -1.23
N GLY A 129 -10.11 23.56 -1.59
CA GLY A 129 -10.82 24.26 -2.68
C GLY A 129 -12.32 24.05 -2.58
N ASP A 130 -13.11 24.84 -3.29
CA ASP A 130 -14.56 24.73 -3.32
C ASP A 130 -15.03 23.49 -4.12
N SER A 131 -14.16 22.94 -4.92
CA SER A 131 -14.38 21.71 -5.69
C SER A 131 -13.04 21.03 -5.97
N TRP A 132 -13.09 19.75 -6.29
CA TRP A 132 -11.87 18.98 -6.63
C TRP A 132 -11.06 19.60 -7.77
N GLY A 133 -11.71 20.23 -8.74
CA GLY A 133 -11.03 20.92 -9.85
C GLY A 133 -10.36 22.25 -9.48
N THR A 134 -10.59 22.77 -8.27
CA THR A 134 -10.03 24.04 -7.77
C THR A 134 -9.06 23.85 -6.60
N ILE A 135 -8.83 22.62 -6.17
CA ILE A 135 -7.83 22.28 -5.15
C ILE A 135 -6.43 22.63 -5.70
N LYS A 136 -5.64 23.36 -4.91
CA LYS A 136 -4.27 23.75 -5.20
C LYS A 136 -3.42 23.58 -3.95
#